data_5dcfe7a20728d3341181f1e923ffcfeb
#
_entry.id   5dcfe7a20728d3341181f1e923ffcfeb
#
_cell.length_a   1.000
_cell.length_b   1.000
_cell.length_c   1.000
_cell.angle_alpha   90.00
_cell.angle_beta   90.00
_cell.angle_gamma   90.00
#
_symmetry.space_group_name_H-M   'P 1'
#
loop_
_entity.id
_entity.type
_entity.pdbx_description
1 polymer ?
#
loop_
_entity_poly.entity_id
_entity_poly.type
_entity_poly.pdbx_seq_one_letter_code
_entity_poly.pdbx_strand_id
1 'polypeptide(L)'
;MLLIRDLMFCKPGKVRPMVEKFKAMKKLGEKKGMGSMRILTDLSAERYWTVISEIEVASLEAFMAMGQPGSEEAREMERIMSDYHDLVVGGRREIYTVEG
;
A
#
# COMPACT_ATOMS: atom_id res chain seq x y z
N MET A 1 -6.93 -4.45 16.64
CA MET A 1 -6.30 -4.48 15.30
C MET A 1 -6.89 -3.42 14.41
N LEU A 2 -6.04 -2.77 13.66
CA LEU A 2 -6.45 -1.80 12.65
C LEU A 2 -6.17 -2.37 11.28
N LEU A 3 -7.08 -2.08 10.33
CA LEU A 3 -6.88 -2.38 8.93
C LEU A 3 -6.57 -1.07 8.21
N ILE A 4 -5.43 -1.01 7.53
CA ILE A 4 -5.04 0.17 6.77
C ILE A 4 -5.13 -0.18 5.29
N ARG A 5 -5.92 0.60 4.58
CA ARG A 5 -6.17 0.42 3.15
C ARG A 5 -5.68 1.65 2.39
N ASP A 6 -4.73 1.45 1.51
CA ASP A 6 -4.30 2.50 0.60
C ASP A 6 -4.91 2.23 -0.77
N LEU A 7 -5.77 3.13 -1.21
CA LEU A 7 -6.45 3.02 -2.51
C LEU A 7 -5.75 3.94 -3.50
N MET A 8 -5.32 3.34 -4.62
CA MET A 8 -4.69 4.08 -5.70
C MET A 8 -5.61 4.07 -6.91
N PHE A 9 -6.01 5.26 -7.35
CA PHE A 9 -6.84 5.40 -8.55
C PHE A 9 -5.92 5.65 -9.73
N CYS A 10 -5.70 4.61 -10.51
CA CYS A 10 -4.70 4.63 -11.56
C CYS A 10 -5.24 5.24 -12.86
N LYS A 11 -4.32 5.73 -13.68
CA LYS A 11 -4.62 6.10 -15.06
C LYS A 11 -4.94 4.83 -15.84
N PRO A 12 -5.75 4.91 -16.89
CA PRO A 12 -6.03 3.75 -17.74
C PRO A 12 -4.73 3.10 -18.22
N GLY A 13 -4.66 1.78 -18.12
CA GLY A 13 -3.49 1.03 -18.53
C GLY A 13 -2.32 1.03 -17.55
N LYS A 14 -2.46 1.70 -16.39
CA LYS A 14 -1.37 1.81 -15.42
C LYS A 14 -1.58 0.96 -14.16
N VAL A 15 -2.60 0.09 -14.15
CA VAL A 15 -2.86 -0.78 -13.00
C VAL A 15 -1.71 -1.75 -12.77
N ARG A 16 -1.23 -2.40 -13.83
CA ARG A 16 -0.19 -3.42 -13.65
C ARG A 16 1.12 -2.85 -13.08
N PRO A 17 1.64 -1.74 -13.57
CA PRO A 17 2.81 -1.13 -12.93
C PRO A 17 2.60 -0.80 -11.45
N MET A 18 1.39 -0.34 -11.07
CA MET A 18 1.09 -0.05 -9.66
C MET A 18 1.06 -1.33 -8.83
N VAL A 19 0.47 -2.40 -9.37
CA VAL A 19 0.45 -3.71 -8.71
C VAL A 19 1.87 -4.20 -8.46
N GLU A 20 2.76 -4.04 -9.44
CA GLU A 20 4.15 -4.48 -9.28
C GLU A 20 4.87 -3.70 -8.18
N LYS A 21 4.60 -2.41 -8.04
CA LYS A 21 5.15 -1.62 -6.93
C LYS A 21 4.65 -2.16 -5.59
N PHE A 22 3.35 -2.42 -5.47
CA PHE A 22 2.79 -2.98 -4.23
C PHE A 22 3.33 -4.36 -3.93
N LYS A 23 3.56 -5.19 -4.95
CA LYS A 23 4.17 -6.51 -4.75
C LYS A 23 5.59 -6.39 -4.19
N ALA A 24 6.35 -5.41 -4.67
CA ALA A 24 7.69 -5.16 -4.14
C ALA A 24 7.63 -4.68 -2.68
N MET A 25 6.66 -3.82 -2.35
CA MET A 25 6.44 -3.39 -0.98
C MET A 25 6.07 -4.56 -0.07
N LYS A 26 5.22 -5.46 -0.57
CA LYS A 26 4.82 -6.66 0.15
C LYS A 26 6.03 -7.54 0.47
N LYS A 27 6.92 -7.75 -0.50
CA LYS A 27 8.13 -8.54 -0.29
C LYS A 27 9.03 -7.90 0.74
N LEU A 28 9.20 -6.58 0.67
CA LEU A 28 10.00 -5.86 1.65
C LEU A 28 9.43 -6.03 3.05
N GLY A 29 8.12 -5.88 3.21
CA GLY A 29 7.46 -6.04 4.50
C GLY A 29 7.63 -7.43 5.07
N GLU A 30 7.46 -8.45 4.25
CA GLU A 30 7.65 -9.84 4.67
C GLU A 30 9.08 -10.12 5.09
N LYS A 31 10.04 -9.63 4.33
CA LYS A 31 11.46 -9.78 4.63
C LYS A 31 11.85 -9.13 5.96
N LYS A 32 11.22 -8.01 6.29
CA LYS A 32 11.51 -7.26 7.52
C LYS A 32 10.60 -7.64 8.69
N GLY A 33 9.73 -8.62 8.50
CA GLY A 33 8.81 -9.05 9.56
C GLY A 33 7.73 -8.04 9.87
N MET A 34 7.36 -7.21 8.92
CA MET A 34 6.40 -6.12 9.11
C MET A 34 4.95 -6.54 8.82
N GLY A 35 4.68 -7.84 8.82
CA GLY A 35 3.36 -8.35 8.56
C GLY A 35 3.13 -8.67 7.10
N SER A 36 1.87 -8.98 6.77
CA SER A 36 1.49 -9.41 5.44
C SER A 36 0.57 -8.36 4.80
N MET A 37 0.77 -8.14 3.53
CA MET A 37 -0.02 -7.20 2.74
C MET A 37 -0.88 -7.98 1.74
N ARG A 38 -2.14 -7.59 1.59
CA ARG A 38 -2.97 -8.05 0.49
C ARG A 38 -3.05 -6.96 -0.56
N ILE A 39 -3.09 -7.38 -1.81
CA ILE A 39 -3.19 -6.46 -2.94
C ILE A 39 -4.44 -6.83 -3.71
N LEU A 40 -5.31 -5.83 -3.94
CA LEU A 40 -6.57 -6.04 -4.63
C LEU A 40 -6.65 -5.14 -5.84
N THR A 41 -7.31 -5.64 -6.88
CA THR A 41 -7.66 -4.82 -8.05
C THR A 41 -9.15 -4.91 -8.26
N ASP A 42 -9.73 -3.89 -8.86
CA ASP A 42 -11.17 -3.86 -9.03
C ASP A 42 -11.64 -4.88 -10.07
N LEU A 43 -12.66 -5.62 -9.69
CA LEU A 43 -13.51 -6.34 -10.64
C LEU A 43 -14.79 -5.54 -10.81
N SER A 44 -15.32 -5.04 -9.68
CA SER A 44 -16.45 -4.14 -9.64
C SER A 44 -16.28 -3.26 -8.40
N ALA A 45 -16.08 -1.97 -8.59
CA ALA A 45 -15.80 -1.04 -7.51
C ALA A 45 -16.37 0.34 -7.88
N GLU A 46 -16.27 1.27 -6.95
CA GLU A 46 -16.73 2.63 -7.17
C GLU A 46 -16.04 3.29 -8.36
N ARG A 47 -14.74 2.99 -8.54
CA ARG A 47 -13.96 3.56 -9.64
C ARG A 47 -13.21 2.46 -10.36
N TYR A 48 -13.09 2.59 -11.68
CA TYR A 48 -12.26 1.70 -12.48
C TYR A 48 -10.79 1.99 -12.22
N TRP A 49 -9.94 1.01 -12.51
CA TRP A 49 -8.48 1.14 -12.44
C TRP A 49 -8.01 1.37 -11.01
N THR A 50 -8.63 0.71 -10.04
CA THR A 50 -8.29 0.84 -8.63
C THR A 50 -7.35 -0.27 -8.19
N VAL A 51 -6.28 0.07 -7.48
CA VAL A 51 -5.39 -0.87 -6.83
C VAL A 51 -5.37 -0.55 -5.35
N ILE A 52 -5.57 -1.57 -4.53
CA ILE A 52 -5.65 -1.39 -3.07
C ILE A 52 -4.59 -2.26 -2.41
N SER A 53 -3.88 -1.69 -1.44
CA SER A 53 -3.09 -2.48 -0.50
C SER A 53 -3.78 -2.47 0.84
N GLU A 54 -3.80 -3.64 1.50
CA GLU A 54 -4.37 -3.78 2.85
C GLU A 54 -3.36 -4.42 3.77
N ILE A 55 -3.13 -3.81 4.94
CA ILE A 55 -2.33 -4.40 6.00
C ILE A 55 -3.07 -4.28 7.32
N GLU A 56 -2.90 -5.28 8.20
CA GLU A 56 -3.38 -5.20 9.56
C GLU A 56 -2.22 -4.87 10.48
N VAL A 57 -2.46 -3.96 11.41
CA VAL A 57 -1.45 -3.55 12.38
C VAL A 57 -2.08 -3.53 13.78
N ALA A 58 -1.24 -3.68 14.80
CA ALA A 58 -1.73 -3.73 16.18
C ALA A 58 -2.26 -2.37 16.64
N SER A 59 -1.63 -1.29 16.20
CA SER A 59 -1.97 0.06 16.65
C SER A 59 -1.47 1.09 15.65
N LEU A 60 -1.94 2.32 15.81
CA LEU A 60 -1.47 3.43 14.99
C LEU A 60 0.02 3.69 15.23
N GLU A 61 0.46 3.59 16.47
CA GLU A 61 1.89 3.75 16.80
C GLU A 61 2.75 2.72 16.09
N ALA A 62 2.28 1.46 16.06
CA ALA A 62 3.00 0.40 15.34
C ALA A 62 3.11 0.73 13.85
N PHE A 63 2.03 1.24 13.26
CA PHE A 63 2.03 1.64 11.86
C PHE A 63 2.99 2.80 11.62
N MET A 64 2.95 3.81 12.47
CA MET A 64 3.82 4.99 12.34
C MET A 64 5.29 4.64 12.53
N ALA A 65 5.59 3.58 13.27
CA ALA A 65 6.97 3.12 13.48
C ALA A 65 7.53 2.43 12.24
N MET A 66 6.67 1.95 11.34
CA MET A 66 7.11 1.31 10.11
C MET A 66 7.65 2.36 9.14
N GLY A 67 8.88 2.15 8.65
CA GLY A 67 9.45 3.07 7.68
C GLY A 67 9.73 4.45 8.24
N GLN A 68 10.31 4.53 9.43
CA GLN A 68 10.68 5.82 10.02
C GLN A 68 11.63 6.60 9.12
N PRO A 69 11.46 7.93 9.02
CA PRO A 69 12.32 8.75 8.17
C PRO A 69 13.80 8.53 8.46
N GLY A 70 14.58 8.37 7.40
CA GLY A 70 16.02 8.15 7.52
C GLY A 70 16.43 6.70 7.72
N SER A 71 15.48 5.78 7.93
CA SER A 71 15.80 4.37 8.05
C SER A 71 16.10 3.76 6.69
N GLU A 72 16.75 2.59 6.70
CA GLU A 72 17.03 1.85 5.48
C GLU A 72 15.72 1.41 4.82
N GLU A 73 14.76 0.97 5.62
CA GLU A 73 13.43 0.55 5.14
C GLU A 73 12.72 1.70 4.44
N ALA A 74 12.78 2.91 5.01
CA ALA A 74 12.14 4.07 4.40
C ALA A 74 12.77 4.38 3.04
N ARG A 75 14.08 4.28 2.93
CA ARG A 75 14.77 4.52 1.66
C ARG A 75 14.40 3.48 0.62
N GLU A 76 14.27 2.21 1.02
CA GLU A 76 13.83 1.17 0.11
C GLU A 76 12.40 1.37 -0.36
N MET A 77 11.51 1.77 0.56
CA MET A 77 10.12 2.08 0.21
C MET A 77 10.03 3.23 -0.78
N GLU A 78 10.82 4.29 -0.56
CA GLU A 78 10.87 5.43 -1.49
C GLU A 78 11.33 5.00 -2.87
N ARG A 79 12.33 4.12 -2.93
CA ARG A 79 12.84 3.62 -4.20
C ARG A 79 11.78 2.79 -4.93
N ILE A 80 11.10 1.91 -4.20
CA ILE A 80 10.05 1.07 -4.78
C ILE A 80 8.91 1.93 -5.33
N MET A 81 8.51 2.94 -4.56
CA MET A 81 7.37 3.78 -4.91
C MET A 81 7.74 5.00 -5.75
N SER A 82 9.01 5.11 -6.17
CA SER A 82 9.42 6.22 -7.02
C SER A 82 8.55 6.25 -8.28
N ASP A 83 8.20 7.45 -8.70
CA ASP A 83 7.38 7.71 -9.90
C ASP A 83 5.95 7.15 -9.84
N TYR A 84 5.48 6.68 -8.67
CA TYR A 84 4.11 6.17 -8.60
C TYR A 84 3.08 7.26 -8.92
N HIS A 85 3.42 8.52 -8.70
CA HIS A 85 2.55 9.65 -9.04
C HIS A 85 2.22 9.70 -10.53
N ASP A 86 3.10 9.19 -11.37
CA ASP A 86 2.87 9.15 -12.82
C ASP A 86 1.84 8.10 -13.20
N LEU A 87 1.53 7.18 -12.31
CA LEU A 87 0.62 6.07 -12.56
C LEU A 87 -0.81 6.35 -12.12
N VAL A 88 -1.02 7.37 -11.28
CA VAL A 88 -2.29 7.57 -10.61
C VAL A 88 -2.88 8.93 -10.94
N VAL A 89 -4.21 9.03 -10.82
CA VAL A 89 -4.94 10.31 -10.88
C VAL A 89 -5.33 10.79 -9.49
N GLY A 90 -5.19 9.93 -8.49
CA GLY A 90 -5.48 10.24 -7.10
C GLY A 90 -5.43 8.99 -6.25
N GLY A 91 -5.77 9.14 -4.99
CA GLY A 91 -5.81 8.03 -4.06
C GLY A 91 -6.34 8.50 -2.72
N ARG A 92 -6.49 7.53 -1.80
CA ARG A 92 -6.84 7.87 -0.42
C ARG A 92 -6.42 6.74 0.51
N ARG A 93 -6.32 7.05 1.78
CA ARG A 93 -6.07 6.06 2.83
C ARG A 93 -7.31 5.97 3.70
N GLU A 94 -7.68 4.73 4.03
CA GLU A 94 -8.76 4.43 4.95
C GLU A 94 -8.19 3.59 6.07
N ILE A 95 -8.60 3.86 7.30
CA ILE A 95 -8.16 3.09 8.46
C ILE A 95 -9.42 2.66 9.20
N TYR A 96 -9.54 1.36 9.42
CA TYR A 96 -10.70 0.78 10.08
C TYR A 96 -10.27 0.00 11.32
N THR A 97 -11.15 -0.04 12.32
CA THR A 97 -11.00 -0.96 13.43
C THR A 97 -11.60 -2.30 13.00
N VAL A 98 -10.83 -3.38 13.22
CA VAL A 98 -11.31 -4.72 12.89
C VAL A 98 -12.17 -5.18 14.07
N GLU A 99 -13.45 -5.43 13.82
CA GLU A 99 -14.41 -5.78 14.86
C GLU A 99 -14.58 -7.29 15.07
N GLY A 100 -14.09 -8.07 14.16
CA GLY A 100 -14.23 -9.52 14.32
C GLY A 100 -13.70 -10.33 13.19
#